data_0fbd581238de50e166058142c2c166d1
#
_entry.id   0fbd581238de50e166058142c2c166d1
#
_cell.length_a   1.000
_cell.length_b   1.000
_cell.length_c   1.000
_cell.angle_alpha   90.00
_cell.angle_beta   90.00
_cell.angle_gamma   90.00
#
_symmetry.space_group_name_H-M   'P 1'
#
loop_
_entity.id
_entity.type
_entity.pdbx_description
1 polymer ?
#
loop_
_entity_poly.entity_id
_entity_poly.type
_entity_poly.pdbx_seq_one_letter_code
_entity_poly.pdbx_strand_id
1 'polypeptide(L)'
;TLIKYSHSLKGGVRLQDQIEFYQTIASRIREIRASKGLSQADLAEKAKLSTPVISGIENGHSKVWLITFAKICEALQVSADDVLRLDTPAAIDDYPKEFTALIADCNSAEIESILKISKEVKASIRKQKQDY
;
A
#
# COMPACT_ATOMS: atom_id res chain seq x y z
N THR A 1 -3.79 8.99 -9.75
CA THR A 1 -2.49 9.50 -9.31
C THR A 1 -2.65 10.55 -8.21
N LEU A 2 -1.67 10.67 -7.32
CA LEU A 2 -1.63 11.69 -6.25
C LEU A 2 -1.80 13.12 -6.79
N ILE A 3 -1.34 13.38 -8.00
CA ILE A 3 -1.46 14.67 -8.69
C ILE A 3 -2.93 14.96 -9.03
N LYS A 4 -3.72 13.97 -9.44
CA LYS A 4 -5.16 14.11 -9.65
C LYS A 4 -5.89 14.47 -8.36
N TYR A 5 -5.54 13.83 -7.25
CA TYR A 5 -6.13 14.09 -5.95
C TYR A 5 -5.73 15.46 -5.37
N SER A 6 -4.48 15.88 -5.53
CA SER A 6 -4.02 17.17 -5.03
C SER A 6 -4.62 18.37 -5.77
N HIS A 7 -4.94 18.23 -7.06
CA HIS A 7 -5.67 19.25 -7.81
C HIS A 7 -7.13 19.35 -7.40
N SER A 8 -7.71 18.25 -6.95
CA SER A 8 -9.10 18.18 -6.45
C SER A 8 -9.29 18.86 -5.11
N LEU A 9 -8.26 18.89 -4.27
CA LEU A 9 -8.32 19.48 -2.92
C LEU A 9 -8.48 21.01 -2.91
N LYS A 10 -8.17 21.71 -4.01
CA LYS A 10 -8.36 23.16 -4.13
C LYS A 10 -9.82 23.60 -4.33
N GLY A 11 -10.72 22.68 -4.67
CA GLY A 11 -12.12 22.97 -4.94
C GLY A 11 -13.12 22.01 -4.29
N GLY A 12 -12.68 21.22 -3.31
CA GLY A 12 -13.46 20.09 -2.79
C GLY A 12 -13.29 18.84 -3.65
N VAL A 13 -13.41 17.66 -3.04
CA VAL A 13 -13.30 16.38 -3.74
C VAL A 13 -14.54 16.17 -4.60
N ARG A 14 -14.38 16.06 -5.92
CA ARG A 14 -15.50 15.80 -6.82
C ARG A 14 -16.09 14.41 -6.53
N LEU A 15 -17.39 14.29 -6.75
CA LEU A 15 -18.09 13.00 -6.58
C LEU A 15 -17.44 11.88 -7.40
N GLN A 16 -17.02 12.17 -8.63
CA GLN A 16 -16.35 11.19 -9.49
C GLN A 16 -15.03 10.70 -8.90
N ASP A 17 -14.24 11.60 -8.32
CA ASP A 17 -12.96 11.25 -7.68
C ASP A 17 -13.18 10.35 -6.44
N GLN A 18 -14.26 10.58 -5.70
CA GLN A 18 -14.65 9.71 -4.59
C GLN A 18 -15.04 8.31 -5.06
N ILE A 19 -15.81 8.22 -6.14
CA ILE A 19 -16.21 6.93 -6.73
C ILE A 19 -14.99 6.14 -7.17
N GLU A 20 -14.08 6.77 -7.92
CA GLU A 20 -12.84 6.14 -8.38
C GLU A 20 -11.97 5.66 -7.20
N PHE A 21 -11.88 6.47 -6.15
CA PHE A 21 -11.15 6.12 -4.94
C PHE A 21 -11.71 4.85 -4.29
N TYR A 22 -13.02 4.79 -4.06
CA TYR A 22 -13.65 3.61 -3.45
C TYR A 22 -13.56 2.37 -4.35
N GLN A 23 -13.67 2.53 -5.66
CA GLN A 23 -13.51 1.43 -6.61
C GLN A 23 -12.08 0.87 -6.59
N THR A 24 -11.08 1.72 -6.47
CA THR A 24 -9.68 1.31 -6.38
C THR A 24 -9.40 0.58 -5.08
N ILE A 25 -9.90 1.09 -3.95
CA ILE A 25 -9.83 0.40 -2.65
C ILE A 25 -10.52 -0.97 -2.71
N ALA A 26 -11.70 -1.02 -3.31
CA ALA A 26 -12.46 -2.26 -3.49
C ALA A 26 -11.67 -3.31 -4.27
N SER A 27 -11.09 -2.94 -5.39
CA SER A 27 -10.24 -3.82 -6.20
C SER A 27 -9.02 -4.31 -5.41
N ARG A 28 -8.39 -3.43 -4.67
CA ARG A 28 -7.21 -3.76 -3.87
C ARG A 28 -7.54 -4.77 -2.76
N ILE A 29 -8.62 -4.56 -2.04
CA ILE A 29 -9.09 -5.49 -1.01
C ILE A 29 -9.38 -6.86 -1.62
N ARG A 30 -10.08 -6.90 -2.77
CA ARG A 30 -10.37 -8.15 -3.49
C ARG A 30 -9.10 -8.88 -3.91
N GLU A 31 -8.13 -8.18 -4.49
CA GLU A 31 -6.86 -8.76 -4.91
C GLU A 31 -6.09 -9.37 -3.73
N ILE A 32 -5.98 -8.62 -2.63
CA ILE A 32 -5.30 -9.10 -1.43
C ILE A 32 -6.02 -10.34 -0.85
N ARG A 33 -7.35 -10.29 -0.75
CA ARG A 33 -8.16 -11.41 -0.29
C ARG A 33 -7.92 -12.66 -1.15
N ALA A 34 -8.04 -12.51 -2.47
CA ALA A 34 -7.85 -13.60 -3.42
C ALA A 34 -6.42 -14.18 -3.36
N SER A 35 -5.41 -13.34 -3.22
CA SER A 35 -4.02 -13.75 -3.09
C SER A 35 -3.76 -14.61 -1.85
N LYS A 36 -4.58 -14.46 -0.82
CA LYS A 36 -4.53 -15.26 0.42
C LYS A 36 -5.42 -16.50 0.38
N GLY A 37 -6.08 -16.77 -0.76
CA GLY A 37 -6.96 -17.92 -0.91
C GLY A 37 -8.27 -17.83 -0.13
N LEU A 38 -8.68 -16.63 0.28
CA LEU A 38 -9.89 -16.41 1.06
C LEU A 38 -11.10 -16.12 0.17
N SER A 39 -12.26 -16.71 0.52
CA SER A 39 -13.55 -16.31 -0.04
C SER A 39 -14.05 -15.03 0.64
N GLN A 40 -15.07 -14.40 0.06
CA GLN A 40 -15.75 -13.27 0.72
C GLN A 40 -16.32 -13.67 2.09
N ALA A 41 -16.88 -14.89 2.18
CA ALA A 41 -17.39 -15.41 3.44
C ALA A 41 -16.28 -15.61 4.48
N ASP A 42 -15.11 -16.10 4.06
CA ASP A 42 -13.95 -16.27 4.95
C ASP A 42 -13.46 -14.93 5.49
N LEU A 43 -13.36 -13.93 4.64
CA LEU A 43 -12.97 -12.59 5.06
C LEU A 43 -14.00 -11.99 6.03
N ALA A 44 -15.29 -12.13 5.72
CA ALA A 44 -16.38 -11.65 6.58
C ALA A 44 -16.29 -12.28 7.97
N GLU A 45 -16.10 -13.58 8.07
CA GLU A 45 -15.93 -14.28 9.33
C GLU A 45 -14.72 -13.78 10.12
N LYS A 46 -13.56 -13.66 9.46
CA LYS A 46 -12.32 -13.15 10.09
C LYS A 46 -12.46 -11.71 10.56
N ALA A 47 -13.12 -10.88 9.81
CA ALA A 47 -13.34 -9.45 10.12
C ALA A 47 -14.52 -9.21 11.06
N LYS A 48 -15.27 -10.27 11.41
CA LYS A 48 -16.52 -10.17 12.20
C LYS A 48 -17.53 -9.21 11.54
N LEU A 49 -17.67 -9.36 10.24
CA LEU A 49 -18.61 -8.61 9.39
C LEU A 49 -19.51 -9.62 8.66
N SER A 50 -20.59 -9.13 8.08
CA SER A 50 -21.44 -9.98 7.24
C SER A 50 -20.88 -10.08 5.81
N THR A 51 -21.16 -11.20 5.14
CA THR A 51 -20.76 -11.40 3.73
C THR A 51 -21.31 -10.31 2.81
N PRO A 52 -22.59 -9.87 2.93
CA PRO A 52 -23.09 -8.74 2.15
C PRO A 52 -22.33 -7.45 2.33
N VAL A 53 -21.81 -7.15 3.53
CA VAL A 53 -20.97 -5.98 3.78
C VAL A 53 -19.67 -6.08 2.99
N ILE A 54 -18.98 -7.23 3.03
CA ILE A 54 -17.76 -7.45 2.23
C ILE A 54 -18.05 -7.34 0.75
N SER A 55 -19.13 -7.97 0.26
CA SER A 55 -19.53 -7.89 -1.15
C SER A 55 -19.80 -6.46 -1.60
N GLY A 56 -20.52 -5.68 -0.79
CA GLY A 56 -20.80 -4.28 -1.09
C GLY A 56 -19.54 -3.42 -1.17
N ILE A 57 -18.58 -3.66 -0.28
CA ILE A 57 -17.29 -2.97 -0.27
C ILE A 57 -16.48 -3.34 -1.52
N GLU A 58 -16.34 -4.63 -1.81
CA GLU A 58 -15.53 -5.12 -2.94
C GLU A 58 -16.14 -4.75 -4.31
N ASN A 59 -17.43 -4.49 -4.38
CA ASN A 59 -18.07 -3.99 -5.59
C ASN A 59 -17.93 -2.47 -5.78
N GLY A 60 -17.35 -1.77 -4.80
CA GLY A 60 -17.17 -0.33 -4.86
C GLY A 60 -18.45 0.48 -4.73
N HIS A 61 -19.57 -0.15 -4.37
CA HIS A 61 -20.88 0.50 -4.22
C HIS A 61 -21.09 1.13 -2.85
N SER A 62 -20.34 0.70 -1.84
CA SER A 62 -20.48 1.16 -0.46
C SER A 62 -19.27 1.94 -0.02
N LYS A 63 -19.53 3.04 0.67
CA LYS A 63 -18.47 3.75 1.41
C LYS A 63 -17.99 2.86 2.55
N VAL A 64 -16.69 2.81 2.77
CA VAL A 64 -16.09 2.04 3.85
C VAL A 64 -15.89 2.94 5.05
N TRP A 65 -16.54 2.61 6.15
CA TRP A 65 -16.31 3.26 7.43
C TRP A 65 -14.92 2.92 7.96
N LEU A 66 -14.25 3.86 8.60
CA LEU A 66 -12.88 3.67 9.08
C LEU A 66 -12.73 2.44 10.00
N ILE A 67 -13.70 2.21 10.90
CA ILE A 67 -13.67 1.02 11.77
C ILE A 67 -13.80 -0.28 10.98
N THR A 68 -14.65 -0.30 9.96
CA THR A 68 -14.83 -1.45 9.06
C THR A 68 -13.57 -1.69 8.26
N PHE A 69 -12.97 -0.66 7.75
CA PHE A 69 -11.68 -0.72 7.04
C PHE A 69 -10.57 -1.30 7.92
N ALA A 70 -10.47 -0.83 9.16
CA ALA A 70 -9.51 -1.35 10.13
C ALA A 70 -9.70 -2.85 10.40
N LYS A 71 -10.95 -3.31 10.55
CA LYS A 71 -11.28 -4.73 10.72
C LYS A 71 -10.87 -5.58 9.52
N ILE A 72 -11.06 -5.07 8.31
CA ILE A 72 -10.65 -5.75 7.07
C ILE A 72 -9.14 -5.86 6.99
N CYS A 73 -8.41 -4.78 7.25
CA CYS A 73 -6.95 -4.79 7.24
C CYS A 73 -6.39 -5.78 8.27
N GLU A 74 -6.95 -5.79 9.48
CA GLU A 74 -6.57 -6.74 10.52
C GLU A 74 -6.84 -8.19 10.10
N ALA A 75 -8.02 -8.47 9.55
CA ALA A 75 -8.39 -9.80 9.08
C ALA A 75 -7.50 -10.30 7.94
N LEU A 76 -7.08 -9.41 7.04
CA LEU A 76 -6.16 -9.71 5.95
C LEU A 76 -4.69 -9.70 6.37
N GLN A 77 -4.38 -9.26 7.58
CA GLN A 77 -3.01 -9.10 8.09
C GLN A 77 -2.15 -8.21 7.20
N VAL A 78 -2.72 -7.12 6.76
CA VAL A 78 -2.04 -6.07 5.98
C VAL A 78 -2.14 -4.74 6.69
N SER A 79 -1.22 -3.83 6.41
CA SER A 79 -1.32 -2.46 6.91
C SER A 79 -2.36 -1.67 6.11
N ALA A 80 -2.93 -0.65 6.72
CA ALA A 80 -3.80 0.30 6.02
C ALA A 80 -3.07 0.92 4.82
N ASP A 81 -1.79 1.18 4.98
CA ASP A 81 -0.93 1.75 3.93
C ASP A 81 -0.83 0.83 2.70
N ASP A 82 -0.76 -0.48 2.90
CA ASP A 82 -0.74 -1.46 1.80
C ASP A 82 -1.98 -1.37 0.91
N VAL A 83 -3.12 -1.06 1.50
CA VAL A 83 -4.40 -0.92 0.78
C VAL A 83 -4.55 0.48 0.19
N LEU A 84 -4.13 1.52 0.92
CA LEU A 84 -4.31 2.93 0.53
C LEU A 84 -3.23 3.44 -0.42
N ARG A 85 -2.10 2.77 -0.54
CA ARG A 85 -0.99 3.11 -1.44
C ARG A 85 -1.33 2.79 -2.88
N LEU A 86 -2.16 3.62 -3.46
CA LEU A 86 -2.69 3.38 -4.80
C LEU A 86 -1.80 3.94 -5.91
N ASP A 87 -0.94 4.89 -5.58
CA ASP A 87 -0.21 5.70 -6.55
C ASP A 87 1.32 5.65 -6.40
N THR A 88 1.82 4.74 -5.56
CA THR A 88 3.27 4.53 -5.50
C THR A 88 3.70 3.84 -6.78
N PRO A 89 4.57 4.44 -7.59
CA PRO A 89 5.10 3.75 -8.77
C PRO A 89 5.66 2.38 -8.37
N ALA A 90 5.31 1.34 -9.10
CA ALA A 90 5.75 -0.03 -8.84
C ALA A 90 7.27 -0.14 -8.65
N ALA A 91 8.03 0.74 -9.33
CA ALA A 91 9.48 0.85 -9.21
C ALA A 91 9.96 1.19 -7.80
N ILE A 92 9.20 1.99 -7.03
CA ILE A 92 9.57 2.34 -5.65
C ILE A 92 9.28 1.18 -4.68
N ASP A 93 8.24 0.40 -4.94
CA ASP A 93 7.89 -0.77 -4.12
C ASP A 93 8.87 -1.93 -4.32
N ASP A 94 9.53 -1.99 -5.48
CA ASP A 94 10.48 -3.04 -5.79
C ASP A 94 11.87 -2.83 -5.16
N TYR A 95 12.28 -1.58 -4.92
CA TYR A 95 13.59 -1.29 -4.34
C TYR A 95 13.84 -1.93 -2.98
N PRO A 96 12.92 -1.86 -2.00
CA PRO A 96 13.14 -2.57 -0.73
C PRO A 96 13.29 -4.08 -0.89
N LYS A 97 12.56 -4.69 -1.83
CA LYS A 97 12.66 -6.12 -2.14
C LYS A 97 13.99 -6.46 -2.78
N GLU A 98 14.47 -5.63 -3.70
CA GLU A 98 15.78 -5.77 -4.33
C GLU A 98 16.91 -5.66 -3.32
N PHE A 99 16.86 -4.69 -2.39
CA PHE A 99 17.84 -4.56 -1.33
C PHE A 99 17.80 -5.74 -0.36
N THR A 100 16.63 -6.22 0.00
CA THR A 100 16.47 -7.42 0.83
C THR A 100 17.06 -8.64 0.16
N ALA A 101 16.82 -8.84 -1.12
CA ALA A 101 17.40 -9.93 -1.91
C ALA A 101 18.92 -9.81 -2.02
N LEU A 102 19.44 -8.59 -2.18
CA LEU A 102 20.87 -8.32 -2.26
C LEU A 102 21.64 -8.78 -1.03
N ILE A 103 21.06 -8.59 0.16
CA ILE A 103 21.73 -8.92 1.44
C ILE A 103 21.32 -10.27 2.01
N ALA A 104 20.39 -11.00 1.36
CA ALA A 104 19.81 -12.24 1.89
C ALA A 104 20.85 -13.35 2.11
N ASP A 105 21.89 -13.42 1.30
CA ASP A 105 22.98 -14.40 1.37
C ASP A 105 24.24 -13.87 2.07
N CYS A 106 24.18 -12.66 2.63
CA CYS A 106 25.31 -12.02 3.28
C CYS A 106 25.39 -12.37 4.76
N ASN A 107 26.63 -12.49 5.25
CA ASN A 107 26.89 -12.56 6.69
C ASN A 107 26.87 -11.16 7.33
N SER A 108 26.94 -11.10 8.68
CA SER A 108 26.86 -9.83 9.40
C SER A 108 27.97 -8.84 9.03
N ALA A 109 29.19 -9.32 8.79
CA ALA A 109 30.32 -8.46 8.42
C ALA A 109 30.12 -7.86 7.01
N GLU A 110 29.59 -8.64 6.08
CA GLU A 110 29.26 -8.19 4.72
C GLU A 110 28.14 -7.15 4.75
N ILE A 111 27.10 -7.36 5.57
CA ILE A 111 25.99 -6.42 5.72
C ILE A 111 26.50 -5.09 6.30
N GLU A 112 27.34 -5.12 7.33
CA GLU A 112 27.94 -3.91 7.90
C GLU A 112 28.76 -3.13 6.88
N SER A 113 29.54 -3.82 6.05
CA SER A 113 30.34 -3.21 4.98
C SER A 113 29.46 -2.56 3.92
N ILE A 114 28.41 -3.25 3.48
CA ILE A 114 27.42 -2.73 2.50
C ILE A 114 26.73 -1.48 3.07
N LEU A 115 26.30 -1.53 4.33
CA LEU A 115 25.65 -0.42 5.00
C LEU A 115 26.58 0.81 5.12
N LYS A 116 27.83 0.59 5.50
CA LYS A 116 28.85 1.66 5.61
C LYS A 116 29.07 2.34 4.26
N ILE A 117 29.32 1.56 3.20
CA ILE A 117 29.53 2.09 1.85
C ILE A 117 28.27 2.83 1.35
N SER A 118 27.09 2.28 1.61
CA SER A 118 25.82 2.91 1.22
C SER A 118 25.62 4.28 1.88
N LYS A 119 25.99 4.41 3.15
CA LYS A 119 25.95 5.69 3.86
C LYS A 119 26.90 6.72 3.26
N GLU A 120 28.11 6.30 2.90
CA GLU A 120 29.11 7.17 2.26
C GLU A 120 28.65 7.62 0.87
N VAL A 121 28.12 6.72 0.06
CA VAL A 121 27.56 7.02 -1.26
C VAL A 121 26.40 8.01 -1.16
N LYS A 122 25.46 7.78 -0.23
CA LYS A 122 24.35 8.68 0.04
C LYS A 122 24.80 10.08 0.40
N ALA A 123 25.79 10.21 1.30
CA ALA A 123 26.35 11.49 1.70
C ALA A 123 27.01 12.21 0.52
N SER A 124 27.76 11.48 -0.31
CA SER A 124 28.41 12.03 -1.52
C SER A 124 27.40 12.57 -2.54
N ILE A 125 26.32 11.80 -2.80
CA ILE A 125 25.26 12.22 -3.73
C ILE A 125 24.58 13.51 -3.23
N ARG A 126 24.30 13.59 -1.93
CA ARG A 126 23.66 14.77 -1.34
C ARG A 126 24.55 16.00 -1.34
N LYS A 127 25.86 15.83 -1.17
CA LYS A 127 26.83 16.91 -1.26
C LYS A 127 26.91 17.48 -2.67
N GLN A 128 26.93 16.64 -3.71
CA GLN A 128 26.91 17.08 -5.10
C GLN A 128 25.66 17.89 -5.47
N LYS A 129 24.52 17.63 -4.83
CA LYS A 129 23.28 18.40 -5.08
C LYS A 129 23.28 19.79 -4.44
N GLN A 130 24.13 20.04 -3.44
CA GLN A 130 24.25 21.35 -2.78
C GLN A 130 25.14 22.32 -3.57
N ASP A 131 25.96 21.81 -4.48
CA ASP A 131 26.90 22.62 -5.27
C ASP A 131 26.26 23.16 -6.59
N TYR A 132 24.96 22.92 -6.78
CA TYR A 132 24.14 23.44 -7.86
C TYR A 132 23.02 24.34 -7.34
#